data_c05d226dea46d7ea0242164511a1d146
#
_entry.id   c05d226dea46d7ea0242164511a1d146
#
_cell.length_a   1.000
_cell.length_b   1.000
_cell.length_c   1.000
_cell.angle_alpha   90.00
_cell.angle_beta   90.00
_cell.angle_gamma   90.00
#
_symmetry.space_group_name_H-M   'P 1'
#
loop_
_entity.id
_entity.type
_entity.pdbx_description
1 polymer ?
#
loop_
_entity_poly.entity_id
_entity_poly.type
_entity_poly.pdbx_seq_one_letter_code
_entity_poly.pdbx_strand_id
1 'polypeptide(L)'
;FKQKTAYEIGVRLVGSEMCIRDSYLKGDLVKLAYAITAFASGFLTEKGYKLIQPPYMINRKSMEGAVIAEDFEDVIYKIQDDDLYLIGTSEHAIASMYSDEILEGKSLPEKFGSISPCFRKEAGAHGKDQKGIFRVHQFEKFEQFIFSKPEDSDMEQEKMIECAEEFYQKLGIPHRVVLLSSGDMGKVAAKTFDIEAWMPGQNAYREICSVSNCNDFQARRLKIRFRDKTNEETQYVHTLNGTLVAIERTMVAIIENFQTNDGHIKVPEVLQKYLGKDKI
;
A
#
# COMPACT_ATOMS: atom_id res chain seq x y z
N PHE A 1 -25.73 8.15 -20.26
CA PHE A 1 -25.27 8.64 -18.96
C PHE A 1 -23.74 8.86 -19.03
N LYS A 2 -23.28 10.09 -18.82
CA LYS A 2 -21.84 10.39 -18.79
C LYS A 2 -21.35 10.19 -17.38
N GLN A 3 -20.52 9.18 -17.15
CA GLN A 3 -19.84 8.99 -15.86
C GLN A 3 -18.97 10.22 -15.55
N LYS A 4 -19.04 10.66 -14.31
CA LYS A 4 -18.26 11.78 -13.79
C LYS A 4 -17.02 11.26 -13.06
N THR A 5 -15.93 12.01 -13.09
CA THR A 5 -14.78 11.76 -12.22
C THR A 5 -15.16 11.93 -10.76
N ALA A 6 -14.43 11.31 -9.85
CA ALA A 6 -14.65 11.48 -8.42
C ALA A 6 -14.64 12.97 -8.01
N TYR A 7 -13.85 13.80 -8.68
CA TYR A 7 -13.79 15.24 -8.47
C TYR A 7 -15.08 15.96 -8.92
N GLU A 8 -15.69 15.55 -10.06
CA GLU A 8 -16.89 16.18 -10.63
C GLU A 8 -18.18 15.81 -9.90
N ILE A 9 -18.20 14.74 -9.11
CA ILE A 9 -19.39 14.27 -8.37
C ILE A 9 -19.74 15.21 -7.21
N GLY A 10 -18.89 16.16 -6.89
CA GLY A 10 -19.14 17.12 -5.80
C GLY A 10 -19.29 16.43 -4.43
N VAL A 11 -18.78 15.23 -4.28
CA VAL A 11 -18.79 14.47 -3.04
C VAL A 11 -17.84 15.16 -2.07
N ARG A 12 -18.28 16.28 -1.57
CA ARG A 12 -17.75 17.09 -0.47
C ARG A 12 -16.26 16.88 -0.13
N LEU A 13 -15.44 16.66 -1.18
CA LEU A 13 -14.01 16.83 -1.12
C LEU A 13 -13.77 18.33 -1.03
N VAL A 14 -13.60 18.83 0.16
CA VAL A 14 -13.28 20.24 0.37
C VAL A 14 -11.77 20.33 0.28
N GLY A 15 -11.29 20.75 -0.89
CA GLY A 15 -9.94 21.25 -1.01
C GLY A 15 -9.82 22.51 -0.11
N SER A 16 -8.86 22.54 0.79
CA SER A 16 -8.46 23.77 1.44
C SER A 16 -7.24 24.30 0.72
N GLU A 17 -7.11 25.62 0.65
CA GLU A 17 -5.90 26.27 0.14
C GLU A 17 -4.64 26.00 0.98
N MET A 18 -4.77 25.24 2.09
CA MET A 18 -3.66 24.92 2.99
C MET A 18 -2.63 23.96 2.38
N CYS A 19 -3.05 23.09 1.43
CA CYS A 19 -2.14 22.20 0.70
C CYS A 19 -2.63 22.04 -0.74
N ILE A 20 -1.73 22.19 -1.69
CA ILE A 20 -2.06 22.14 -3.14
C ILE A 20 -2.62 20.76 -3.56
N ARG A 21 -2.37 19.69 -2.77
CA ARG A 21 -2.75 18.31 -3.11
C ARG A 21 -3.59 17.59 -2.06
N ASP A 22 -3.63 18.06 -0.81
CA ASP A 22 -4.35 17.35 0.24
C ASP A 22 -5.79 17.87 0.38
N SER A 23 -6.70 16.99 0.79
CA SER A 23 -8.13 17.26 0.83
C SER A 23 -8.75 16.76 2.15
N TYR A 24 -9.82 17.42 2.59
CA TYR A 24 -10.64 16.91 3.69
C TYR A 24 -11.65 15.89 3.19
N LEU A 25 -11.70 14.72 3.81
CA LEU A 25 -12.83 13.80 3.71
C LEU A 25 -13.91 14.23 4.70
N LYS A 26 -15.18 14.17 4.31
CA LYS A 26 -16.31 14.54 5.17
C LYS A 26 -17.46 13.52 5.10
N GLY A 27 -18.15 13.33 6.23
CA GLY A 27 -19.37 12.55 6.30
C GLY A 27 -19.19 11.08 5.92
N ASP A 28 -19.96 10.62 4.96
CA ASP A 28 -19.96 9.21 4.57
C ASP A 28 -18.67 8.77 3.83
N LEU A 29 -17.88 9.71 3.28
CA LEU A 29 -16.57 9.36 2.73
C LEU A 29 -15.57 8.94 3.82
N VAL A 30 -15.62 9.56 5.00
CA VAL A 30 -14.81 9.13 6.15
C VAL A 30 -15.21 7.72 6.57
N LYS A 31 -16.54 7.46 6.62
CA LYS A 31 -17.04 6.11 6.94
C LYS A 31 -16.67 5.08 5.88
N LEU A 32 -16.65 5.45 4.59
CA LEU A 32 -16.19 4.58 3.51
C LEU A 32 -14.72 4.21 3.68
N ALA A 33 -13.84 5.17 4.01
CA ALA A 33 -12.44 4.89 4.29
C ALA A 33 -12.28 3.90 5.45
N TYR A 34 -13.00 4.10 6.55
CA TYR A 34 -12.98 3.17 7.69
C TYR A 34 -13.59 1.79 7.35
N ALA A 35 -14.62 1.75 6.51
CA ALA A 35 -15.22 0.48 6.06
C ALA A 35 -14.21 -0.34 5.23
N ILE A 36 -13.47 0.31 4.31
CA ILE A 36 -12.41 -0.34 3.53
C ILE A 36 -11.32 -0.87 4.47
N THR A 37 -10.86 -0.05 5.43
CA THR A 37 -9.85 -0.44 6.42
C THR A 37 -10.30 -1.63 7.28
N ALA A 38 -11.53 -1.61 7.77
CA ALA A 38 -12.07 -2.70 8.59
C ALA A 38 -12.22 -4.00 7.77
N PHE A 39 -12.66 -3.91 6.53
CA PHE A 39 -12.72 -5.06 5.63
C PHE A 39 -11.33 -5.61 5.34
N ALA A 40 -10.34 -4.76 5.03
CA ALA A 40 -8.97 -5.17 4.77
C ALA A 40 -8.32 -5.88 5.98
N SER A 41 -8.56 -5.36 7.19
CA SER A 41 -8.08 -5.95 8.45
C SER A 41 -8.59 -7.37 8.64
N GLY A 42 -9.90 -7.59 8.52
CA GLY A 42 -10.52 -8.92 8.63
C GLY A 42 -10.02 -9.86 7.54
N PHE A 43 -9.97 -9.37 6.31
CA PHE A 43 -9.54 -10.15 5.15
C PHE A 43 -8.10 -10.66 5.28
N LEU A 44 -7.12 -9.81 5.65
CA LEU A 44 -5.74 -10.28 5.86
C LEU A 44 -5.60 -11.22 7.05
N THR A 45 -6.38 -11.00 8.12
CA THR A 45 -6.38 -11.92 9.27
C THR A 45 -6.84 -13.32 8.85
N GLU A 46 -7.89 -13.42 8.02
CA GLU A 46 -8.38 -14.70 7.45
C GLU A 46 -7.34 -15.36 6.53
N LYS A 47 -6.47 -14.59 5.88
CA LYS A 47 -5.35 -15.07 5.06
C LYS A 47 -4.10 -15.43 5.87
N GLY A 48 -4.16 -15.35 7.21
CA GLY A 48 -3.07 -15.75 8.11
C GLY A 48 -2.01 -14.68 8.34
N TYR A 49 -2.26 -13.42 7.98
CA TYR A 49 -1.37 -12.32 8.31
C TYR A 49 -1.54 -11.89 9.76
N LYS A 50 -0.43 -11.65 10.45
CA LYS A 50 -0.41 -11.02 11.78
C LYS A 50 -0.56 -9.51 11.63
N LEU A 51 -1.59 -8.92 12.23
CA LEU A 51 -1.75 -7.47 12.18
C LEU A 51 -0.74 -6.79 13.10
N ILE A 52 -0.08 -5.76 12.58
CA ILE A 52 0.82 -4.92 13.36
C ILE A 52 0.59 -3.44 13.06
N GLN A 53 0.86 -2.61 14.04
CA GLN A 53 0.90 -1.15 13.88
C GLN A 53 2.34 -0.67 14.11
N PRO A 54 3.06 -0.30 13.04
CA PRO A 54 4.44 0.14 13.14
C PRO A 54 4.52 1.60 13.59
N PRO A 55 5.72 2.06 14.03
CA PRO A 55 5.97 3.49 14.19
C PRO A 55 5.89 4.22 12.84
N TYR A 56 5.39 5.46 12.85
CA TYR A 56 5.26 6.30 11.65
C TYR A 56 6.48 7.19 11.40
N MET A 57 7.38 7.22 12.35
CA MET A 57 8.69 7.87 12.27
C MET A 57 9.77 6.86 12.62
N ILE A 58 10.81 6.78 11.80
CA ILE A 58 11.95 5.88 12.00
C ILE A 58 13.26 6.65 11.83
N ASN A 59 14.33 6.13 12.41
CA ASN A 59 15.64 6.75 12.31
C ASN A 59 16.29 6.51 10.93
N ARG A 60 17.38 7.20 10.66
CA ARG A 60 18.13 7.13 9.42
C ARG A 60 18.57 5.69 9.07
N LYS A 61 19.12 4.96 10.03
CA LYS A 61 19.60 3.58 9.83
C LYS A 61 18.49 2.66 9.29
N SER A 62 17.29 2.73 9.90
CA SER A 62 16.13 1.95 9.48
C SER A 62 15.66 2.35 8.08
N MET A 63 15.62 3.66 7.81
CA MET A 63 15.19 4.17 6.51
C MET A 63 16.18 3.78 5.40
N GLU A 64 17.48 3.97 5.60
CA GLU A 64 18.53 3.58 4.64
C GLU A 64 18.56 2.07 4.37
N GLY A 65 18.11 1.26 5.32
CA GLY A 65 17.96 -0.18 5.12
C GLY A 65 16.84 -0.56 4.17
N ALA A 66 15.76 0.22 4.16
CA ALA A 66 14.54 -0.07 3.41
C ALA A 66 14.51 0.56 2.01
N VAL A 67 15.14 1.74 1.82
CA VAL A 67 15.11 2.52 0.57
C VAL A 67 16.50 2.83 0.04
N ILE A 68 16.57 3.25 -1.23
CA ILE A 68 17.81 3.73 -1.84
C ILE A 68 18.05 5.22 -1.55
N ALA A 69 19.29 5.67 -1.66
CA ALA A 69 19.70 7.04 -1.33
C ALA A 69 19.00 8.10 -2.18
N GLU A 70 18.69 7.81 -3.45
CA GLU A 70 18.03 8.74 -4.37
C GLU A 70 16.59 9.04 -3.94
N ASP A 71 15.86 8.04 -3.43
CA ASP A 71 14.49 8.23 -2.93
C ASP A 71 14.45 9.02 -1.62
N PHE A 72 15.59 9.08 -0.92
CA PHE A 72 15.67 9.68 0.40
C PHE A 72 15.41 11.21 0.37
N GLU A 73 15.98 11.91 -0.60
CA GLU A 73 15.86 13.37 -0.68
C GLU A 73 14.58 13.81 -1.40
N ASP A 74 14.18 13.08 -2.43
CA ASP A 74 13.08 13.46 -3.30
C ASP A 74 11.70 13.04 -2.77
N VAL A 75 11.63 11.95 -2.01
CA VAL A 75 10.35 11.34 -1.59
C VAL A 75 10.09 11.48 -0.10
N ILE A 76 11.12 11.34 0.75
CA ILE A 76 10.96 11.15 2.20
C ILE A 76 11.02 12.50 2.95
N TYR A 77 10.06 12.73 3.85
CA TYR A 77 10.09 13.86 4.78
C TYR A 77 11.02 13.58 5.95
N LYS A 78 11.99 14.48 6.17
CA LYS A 78 12.83 14.50 7.36
C LYS A 78 12.24 15.44 8.42
N ILE A 79 12.27 15.04 9.69
CA ILE A 79 11.99 15.95 10.82
C ILE A 79 13.20 16.87 11.00
N GLN A 80 12.97 18.17 11.06
CA GLN A 80 14.02 19.15 11.23
C GLN A 80 14.68 18.99 12.62
N ASP A 81 16.00 19.08 12.64
CA ASP A 81 16.84 19.02 13.87
C ASP A 81 16.75 17.69 14.64
N ASP A 82 16.24 16.61 14.00
CA ASP A 82 16.15 15.27 14.56
C ASP A 82 16.63 14.20 13.57
N ASP A 83 17.03 13.04 14.06
CA ASP A 83 17.34 11.86 13.24
C ASP A 83 16.09 10.99 13.00
N LEU A 84 14.98 11.64 12.69
CA LEU A 84 13.71 10.99 12.41
C LEU A 84 13.18 11.37 11.03
N TYR A 85 12.52 10.39 10.40
CA TYR A 85 11.95 10.48 9.07
C TYR A 85 10.54 9.90 9.08
N LEU A 86 9.59 10.58 8.45
CA LEU A 86 8.24 10.06 8.26
C LEU A 86 8.27 8.91 7.24
N ILE A 87 7.55 7.83 7.54
CA ILE A 87 7.47 6.68 6.61
C ILE A 87 6.69 7.04 5.35
N GLY A 88 7.18 6.65 4.18
CA GLY A 88 6.44 6.71 2.92
C GLY A 88 5.55 5.49 2.68
N THR A 89 5.71 4.47 3.51
CA THR A 89 4.97 3.20 3.57
C THR A 89 5.31 2.48 4.87
N SER A 90 4.41 1.68 5.41
CA SER A 90 4.71 0.83 6.58
C SER A 90 5.83 -0.19 6.32
N GLU A 91 6.08 -0.55 5.06
CA GLU A 91 7.25 -1.34 4.66
C GLU A 91 8.54 -0.86 5.30
N HIS A 92 8.79 0.47 5.31
CA HIS A 92 10.02 1.04 5.86
C HIS A 92 10.26 0.66 7.33
N ALA A 93 9.20 0.72 8.13
CA ALA A 93 9.27 0.37 9.54
C ALA A 93 9.30 -1.15 9.75
N ILE A 94 8.47 -1.91 9.02
CA ILE A 94 8.38 -3.36 9.17
C ILE A 94 9.67 -4.03 8.71
N ALA A 95 10.25 -3.61 7.59
CA ALA A 95 11.51 -4.14 7.11
C ALA A 95 12.62 -4.06 8.17
N SER A 96 12.64 -2.99 8.97
CA SER A 96 13.65 -2.80 10.01
C SER A 96 13.34 -3.49 11.34
N MET A 97 12.19 -4.14 11.49
CA MET A 97 11.74 -4.73 12.74
C MET A 97 12.71 -5.77 13.30
N TYR A 98 13.31 -6.55 12.42
CA TYR A 98 14.27 -7.59 12.78
C TYR A 98 15.73 -7.21 12.47
N SER A 99 16.06 -5.92 12.46
CA SER A 99 17.42 -5.44 12.18
C SER A 99 18.45 -6.05 13.14
N ASP A 100 19.57 -6.54 12.55
CA ASP A 100 20.65 -7.22 13.25
C ASP A 100 20.27 -8.57 13.90
N GLU A 101 19.10 -9.15 13.59
CA GLU A 101 18.61 -10.40 14.18
C GLU A 101 18.87 -11.64 13.30
N ILE A 102 18.85 -12.81 13.95
CA ILE A 102 18.88 -14.12 13.32
C ILE A 102 17.59 -14.85 13.67
N LEU A 103 16.73 -15.02 12.68
CA LEU A 103 15.44 -15.69 12.84
C LEU A 103 15.59 -17.21 12.84
N GLU A 104 14.63 -17.91 13.43
CA GLU A 104 14.53 -19.35 13.31
C GLU A 104 13.91 -19.71 11.95
N GLY A 105 14.57 -20.51 11.12
CA GLY A 105 14.07 -20.86 9.78
C GLY A 105 12.69 -21.53 9.79
N LYS A 106 12.34 -22.25 10.89
CA LYS A 106 10.99 -22.84 11.03
C LYS A 106 9.86 -21.81 11.24
N SER A 107 10.17 -20.56 11.62
CA SER A 107 9.17 -19.49 11.77
C SER A 107 8.83 -18.82 10.44
N LEU A 108 9.66 -19.02 9.42
CA LEU A 108 9.43 -18.41 8.10
C LEU A 108 8.44 -19.26 7.25
N PRO A 109 7.58 -18.64 6.43
CA PRO A 109 7.47 -17.19 6.25
C PRO A 109 6.72 -16.50 7.41
N GLU A 110 7.24 -15.34 7.85
CA GLU A 110 6.54 -14.42 8.75
C GLU A 110 5.76 -13.39 7.93
N LYS A 111 4.44 -13.34 8.13
CA LYS A 111 3.51 -12.52 7.33
C LYS A 111 2.84 -11.46 8.20
N PHE A 112 2.98 -10.20 7.80
CA PHE A 112 2.44 -9.05 8.53
C PHE A 112 1.50 -8.22 7.65
N GLY A 113 0.35 -7.85 8.22
CA GLY A 113 -0.57 -6.86 7.67
C GLY A 113 -0.53 -5.57 8.48
N SER A 114 -0.40 -4.43 7.83
CA SER A 114 -0.28 -3.15 8.53
C SER A 114 -1.07 -2.05 7.85
N ILE A 115 -1.86 -1.30 8.63
CA ILE A 115 -2.41 -0.01 8.22
C ILE A 115 -1.53 1.11 8.74
N SER A 116 -1.19 2.05 7.89
CA SER A 116 -0.48 3.27 8.30
C SER A 116 -0.79 4.45 7.42
N PRO A 117 -0.69 5.69 7.94
CA PRO A 117 -0.47 6.84 7.10
C PRO A 117 0.87 6.69 6.38
N CYS A 118 0.91 7.19 5.16
CA CYS A 118 2.10 7.25 4.31
C CYS A 118 2.33 8.70 3.92
N PHE A 119 3.57 9.17 4.02
CA PHE A 119 3.94 10.56 3.77
C PHE A 119 4.95 10.63 2.63
N ARG A 120 4.59 11.31 1.54
CA ARG A 120 5.47 11.43 0.37
C ARG A 120 5.50 12.88 -0.12
N LYS A 121 6.67 13.40 -0.45
CA LYS A 121 6.83 14.76 -1.00
C LYS A 121 6.17 14.93 -2.38
N GLU A 122 5.96 13.82 -3.11
CA GLU A 122 5.41 13.84 -4.47
C GLU A 122 6.15 14.80 -5.41
N ALA A 123 7.47 14.96 -5.20
CA ALA A 123 8.33 15.81 -6.01
C ALA A 123 8.36 15.27 -7.45
N GLY A 124 8.20 16.17 -8.44
CA GLY A 124 8.23 15.80 -9.86
C GLY A 124 6.92 15.22 -10.42
N ALA A 125 5.91 14.97 -9.60
CA ALA A 125 4.60 14.54 -10.11
C ALA A 125 3.88 15.72 -10.77
N HIS A 126 3.88 15.73 -12.10
CA HIS A 126 3.21 16.75 -12.93
C HIS A 126 2.03 16.13 -13.70
N GLY A 127 0.97 16.90 -13.95
CA GLY A 127 -0.09 16.50 -14.86
C GLY A 127 -1.46 16.24 -14.22
N LYS A 128 -2.23 15.28 -14.77
CA LYS A 128 -3.65 15.02 -14.44
C LYS A 128 -3.96 14.68 -12.98
N ASP A 129 -2.98 14.19 -12.23
CA ASP A 129 -3.14 13.75 -10.84
C ASP A 129 -3.00 14.88 -9.80
N GLN A 130 -2.88 16.12 -10.24
CA GLN A 130 -2.76 17.28 -9.34
C GLN A 130 -4.07 17.65 -8.63
N LYS A 131 -5.21 17.08 -9.08
CA LYS A 131 -6.54 17.34 -8.50
C LYS A 131 -7.14 16.08 -7.92
N GLY A 132 -7.92 16.24 -6.85
CA GLY A 132 -8.58 15.13 -6.16
C GLY A 132 -7.67 14.42 -5.16
N ILE A 133 -8.08 13.23 -4.72
CA ILE A 133 -7.40 12.44 -3.67
C ILE A 133 -6.54 11.29 -4.20
N PHE A 134 -6.37 11.18 -5.52
CA PHE A 134 -5.64 10.06 -6.11
C PHE A 134 -4.13 10.10 -5.82
N ARG A 135 -3.56 11.31 -5.72
CA ARG A 135 -2.15 11.56 -5.42
C ARG A 135 -2.02 12.73 -4.45
N VAL A 136 -1.75 12.42 -3.21
CA VAL A 136 -1.70 13.34 -2.07
C VAL A 136 -0.41 13.15 -1.27
N HIS A 137 -0.02 14.15 -0.45
CA HIS A 137 1.18 14.07 0.39
C HIS A 137 1.01 13.11 1.55
N GLN A 138 -0.21 13.00 2.08
CA GLN A 138 -0.58 12.04 3.12
C GLN A 138 -1.76 11.18 2.64
N PHE A 139 -1.60 9.87 2.72
CA PHE A 139 -2.64 8.88 2.40
C PHE A 139 -2.54 7.69 3.33
N GLU A 140 -3.59 6.88 3.39
CA GLU A 140 -3.61 5.66 4.19
C GLU A 140 -3.46 4.42 3.29
N LYS A 141 -2.64 3.47 3.75
CA LYS A 141 -2.34 2.24 3.01
C LYS A 141 -2.34 1.04 3.95
N PHE A 142 -3.04 0.00 3.53
CA PHE A 142 -2.92 -1.32 4.14
C PHE A 142 -1.88 -2.13 3.36
N GLU A 143 -0.81 -2.51 4.02
CA GLU A 143 0.35 -3.19 3.45
C GLU A 143 0.41 -4.65 3.88
N GLN A 144 0.83 -5.51 2.96
CA GLN A 144 1.30 -6.86 3.20
C GLN A 144 2.82 -6.82 3.26
N PHE A 145 3.44 -7.46 4.23
CA PHE A 145 4.89 -7.61 4.31
C PHE A 145 5.26 -9.03 4.73
N ILE A 146 6.23 -9.64 4.03
CA ILE A 146 6.65 -11.02 4.31
C ILE A 146 8.17 -11.07 4.44
N PHE A 147 8.64 -11.73 5.52
CA PHE A 147 9.99 -12.26 5.59
C PHE A 147 9.92 -13.73 5.19
N SER A 148 10.69 -14.12 4.16
CA SER A 148 10.65 -15.46 3.59
C SER A 148 12.03 -16.07 3.47
N LYS A 149 12.10 -17.38 3.34
CA LYS A 149 13.31 -18.04 2.82
C LYS A 149 13.47 -17.71 1.35
N PRO A 150 14.73 -17.70 0.83
CA PRO A 150 14.99 -17.44 -0.59
C PRO A 150 14.21 -18.36 -1.55
N GLU A 151 14.17 -19.66 -1.25
CA GLU A 151 13.51 -20.68 -2.05
C GLU A 151 11.98 -20.55 -2.14
N ASP A 152 11.35 -19.89 -1.14
CA ASP A 152 9.90 -19.73 -1.07
C ASP A 152 9.43 -18.35 -1.58
N SER A 153 10.33 -17.39 -1.78
CA SER A 153 9.97 -15.99 -1.99
C SER A 153 9.16 -15.72 -3.25
N ASP A 154 9.43 -16.41 -4.35
CA ASP A 154 8.64 -16.26 -5.59
C ASP A 154 7.20 -16.78 -5.40
N MET A 155 7.04 -17.92 -4.75
CA MET A 155 5.71 -18.48 -4.43
C MET A 155 4.93 -17.56 -3.46
N GLU A 156 5.60 -16.99 -2.47
CA GLU A 156 4.96 -16.05 -1.54
C GLU A 156 4.57 -14.75 -2.23
N GLN A 157 5.34 -14.26 -3.21
CA GLN A 157 4.93 -13.12 -4.04
C GLN A 157 3.67 -13.41 -4.86
N GLU A 158 3.57 -14.58 -5.47
CA GLU A 158 2.38 -14.99 -6.20
C GLU A 158 1.15 -15.04 -5.30
N LYS A 159 1.27 -15.59 -4.09
CA LYS A 159 0.18 -15.55 -3.10
C LYS A 159 -0.20 -14.15 -2.65
N MET A 160 0.77 -13.23 -2.56
CA MET A 160 0.48 -11.84 -2.21
C MET A 160 -0.33 -11.13 -3.29
N ILE A 161 0.02 -11.33 -4.57
CA ILE A 161 -0.73 -10.72 -5.68
C ILE A 161 -2.12 -11.34 -5.82
N GLU A 162 -2.25 -12.66 -5.70
CA GLU A 162 -3.54 -13.34 -5.66
C GLU A 162 -4.44 -12.84 -4.51
N CYS A 163 -3.84 -12.63 -3.34
CA CYS A 163 -4.53 -12.06 -2.18
C CYS A 163 -5.07 -10.65 -2.47
N ALA A 164 -4.26 -9.79 -3.06
CA ALA A 164 -4.67 -8.44 -3.42
C ALA A 164 -5.72 -8.45 -4.55
N GLU A 165 -5.57 -9.32 -5.56
CA GLU A 165 -6.55 -9.47 -6.63
C GLU A 165 -7.90 -9.93 -6.09
N GLU A 166 -7.94 -10.95 -5.21
CA GLU A 166 -9.17 -11.41 -4.56
C GLU A 166 -9.85 -10.28 -3.77
N PHE A 167 -9.07 -9.42 -3.10
CA PHE A 167 -9.61 -8.26 -2.40
C PHE A 167 -10.39 -7.32 -3.34
N TYR A 168 -9.80 -6.98 -4.50
CA TYR A 168 -10.46 -6.12 -5.49
C TYR A 168 -11.62 -6.81 -6.21
N GLN A 169 -11.53 -8.13 -6.44
CA GLN A 169 -12.67 -8.93 -6.92
C GLN A 169 -13.86 -8.87 -5.97
N LYS A 170 -13.64 -9.00 -4.65
CA LYS A 170 -14.69 -8.88 -3.63
C LYS A 170 -15.31 -7.47 -3.57
N LEU A 171 -14.53 -6.43 -3.86
CA LEU A 171 -15.04 -5.07 -4.01
C LEU A 171 -15.82 -4.87 -5.31
N GLY A 172 -15.71 -5.78 -6.28
CA GLY A 172 -16.34 -5.66 -7.60
C GLY A 172 -15.72 -4.57 -8.49
N ILE A 173 -14.47 -4.20 -8.24
CA ILE A 173 -13.75 -3.18 -9.02
C ILE A 173 -13.10 -3.84 -10.24
N PRO A 174 -13.42 -3.39 -11.48
CA PRO A 174 -12.73 -3.87 -12.68
C PRO A 174 -11.24 -3.52 -12.62
N HIS A 175 -10.40 -4.53 -12.79
CA HIS A 175 -8.96 -4.38 -12.68
C HIS A 175 -8.20 -5.34 -13.59
N ARG A 176 -6.90 -5.15 -13.69
CA ARG A 176 -5.96 -6.06 -14.34
C ARG A 176 -4.68 -6.18 -13.54
N VAL A 177 -3.99 -7.31 -13.65
CA VAL A 177 -2.66 -7.54 -13.10
C VAL A 177 -1.63 -7.31 -14.20
N VAL A 178 -0.56 -6.58 -13.88
CA VAL A 178 0.52 -6.23 -14.80
C VAL A 178 1.85 -6.63 -14.17
N LEU A 179 2.67 -7.39 -14.88
CA LEU A 179 4.08 -7.59 -14.53
C LEU A 179 4.87 -6.40 -15.07
N LEU A 180 5.55 -5.68 -14.20
CA LEU A 180 6.32 -4.51 -14.60
C LEU A 180 7.60 -4.88 -15.35
N SER A 181 7.95 -4.05 -16.33
CA SER A 181 9.28 -4.10 -16.95
C SER A 181 10.36 -3.58 -15.99
N SER A 182 11.60 -3.96 -16.21
CA SER A 182 12.74 -3.50 -15.38
C SER A 182 12.94 -1.98 -15.39
N GLY A 183 12.42 -1.28 -16.40
CA GLY A 183 12.48 0.18 -16.49
C GLY A 183 11.45 0.90 -15.61
N ASP A 184 10.39 0.21 -15.22
CA ASP A 184 9.28 0.77 -14.43
C ASP A 184 9.31 0.32 -12.96
N MET A 185 10.12 -0.70 -12.64
CA MET A 185 10.24 -1.20 -11.26
C MET A 185 11.06 -0.25 -10.38
N GLY A 186 10.71 -0.20 -9.09
CA GLY A 186 11.59 0.39 -8.07
C GLY A 186 12.93 -0.35 -8.00
N LYS A 187 14.03 0.39 -7.83
CA LYS A 187 15.41 -0.17 -7.82
C LYS A 187 15.70 -1.15 -6.68
N VAL A 188 14.85 -1.21 -5.66
CA VAL A 188 14.95 -2.15 -4.54
C VAL A 188 14.37 -3.53 -4.91
N ALA A 189 13.45 -3.57 -5.85
CA ALA A 189 12.72 -4.76 -6.24
C ALA A 189 13.45 -5.55 -7.34
N ALA A 190 13.39 -6.88 -7.24
CA ALA A 190 13.83 -7.80 -8.29
C ALA A 190 12.68 -8.19 -9.25
N LYS A 191 11.44 -8.18 -8.75
CA LYS A 191 10.22 -8.50 -9.51
C LYS A 191 9.04 -7.74 -8.90
N THR A 192 8.23 -7.10 -9.74
CA THR A 192 7.06 -6.33 -9.29
C THR A 192 5.86 -6.63 -10.15
N PHE A 193 4.71 -6.87 -9.49
CA PHE A 193 3.39 -6.87 -10.11
C PHE A 193 2.60 -5.67 -9.62
N ASP A 194 1.83 -5.04 -10.52
CA ASP A 194 0.86 -4.03 -10.18
C ASP A 194 -0.55 -4.53 -10.43
N ILE A 195 -1.51 -4.06 -9.62
CA ILE A 195 -2.93 -4.10 -9.93
C ILE A 195 -3.34 -2.70 -10.35
N GLU A 196 -3.92 -2.62 -11.55
CA GLU A 196 -4.47 -1.39 -12.09
C GLU A 196 -5.99 -1.50 -12.16
N ALA A 197 -6.70 -0.57 -11.52
CA ALA A 197 -8.15 -0.48 -11.61
C ALA A 197 -8.58 0.38 -12.80
N TRP A 198 -9.68 0.00 -13.44
CA TRP A 198 -10.32 0.83 -14.44
C TRP A 198 -10.96 2.06 -13.79
N MET A 199 -10.61 3.24 -14.29
CA MET A 199 -11.16 4.53 -13.87
C MET A 199 -12.03 5.11 -15.01
N PRO A 200 -13.35 4.95 -14.96
CA PRO A 200 -14.24 5.38 -16.06
C PRO A 200 -14.18 6.85 -16.36
N GLY A 201 -14.05 7.69 -15.34
CA GLY A 201 -13.94 9.15 -15.49
C GLY A 201 -12.65 9.59 -16.19
N GLN A 202 -11.60 8.77 -16.12
CA GLN A 202 -10.31 9.01 -16.77
C GLN A 202 -10.14 8.23 -18.08
N ASN A 203 -11.03 7.26 -18.34
CA ASN A 203 -10.97 6.31 -19.46
C ASN A 203 -9.60 5.60 -19.51
N ALA A 204 -9.08 5.15 -18.35
CA ALA A 204 -7.76 4.56 -18.22
C ALA A 204 -7.69 3.59 -17.05
N TYR A 205 -6.80 2.62 -17.16
CA TYR A 205 -6.34 1.83 -16.02
C TYR A 205 -5.33 2.65 -15.21
N ARG A 206 -5.45 2.58 -13.87
CA ARG A 206 -4.58 3.30 -12.95
C ARG A 206 -4.11 2.37 -11.85
N GLU A 207 -2.82 2.42 -11.54
CA GLU A 207 -2.21 1.66 -10.46
C GLU A 207 -2.86 1.98 -9.10
N ILE A 208 -3.32 0.92 -8.41
CA ILE A 208 -3.93 0.99 -7.08
C ILE A 208 -3.21 0.11 -6.07
N CYS A 209 -2.38 -0.83 -6.53
CA CYS A 209 -1.64 -1.77 -5.72
C CYS A 209 -0.35 -2.14 -6.44
N SER A 210 0.73 -2.33 -5.70
CA SER A 210 2.01 -2.86 -6.19
C SER A 210 2.52 -3.91 -5.22
N VAL A 211 3.03 -5.03 -5.73
CA VAL A 211 3.57 -6.17 -4.97
C VAL A 211 4.97 -6.49 -5.47
N SER A 212 5.96 -6.34 -4.61
CA SER A 212 7.38 -6.47 -4.95
C SER A 212 8.07 -7.58 -4.15
N ASN A 213 8.92 -8.34 -4.82
CA ASN A 213 9.93 -9.19 -4.21
C ASN A 213 11.27 -8.44 -4.26
N CYS A 214 11.84 -8.13 -3.11
CA CYS A 214 13.11 -7.41 -2.97
C CYS A 214 14.31 -8.36 -2.81
N ASN A 215 14.10 -9.67 -2.88
CA ASN A 215 15.10 -10.67 -2.56
C ASN A 215 15.79 -10.35 -1.22
N ASP A 216 17.10 -10.42 -1.16
CA ASP A 216 17.90 -10.14 0.03
C ASP A 216 18.35 -8.67 0.15
N PHE A 217 17.89 -7.77 -0.71
CA PHE A 217 18.38 -6.39 -0.76
C PHE A 217 18.25 -5.65 0.57
N GLN A 218 17.05 -5.64 1.16
CA GLN A 218 16.81 -5.00 2.45
C GLN A 218 17.44 -5.80 3.60
N ALA A 219 17.37 -7.11 3.54
CA ALA A 219 17.93 -8.00 4.56
C ALA A 219 19.44 -7.86 4.71
N ARG A 220 20.20 -7.70 3.62
CA ARG A 220 21.65 -7.43 3.69
C ARG A 220 21.97 -6.11 4.38
N ARG A 221 21.21 -5.06 4.08
CA ARG A 221 21.40 -3.72 4.66
C ARG A 221 21.05 -3.69 6.15
N LEU A 222 19.95 -4.38 6.51
CA LEU A 222 19.44 -4.46 7.87
C LEU A 222 20.02 -5.65 8.67
N LYS A 223 20.85 -6.50 8.03
CA LYS A 223 21.49 -7.69 8.60
C LYS A 223 20.49 -8.70 9.16
N ILE A 224 19.35 -8.89 8.51
CA ILE A 224 18.32 -9.83 8.89
C ILE A 224 18.65 -11.19 8.28
N ARG A 225 18.92 -12.14 9.12
CA ARG A 225 19.35 -13.49 8.72
C ARG A 225 18.43 -14.55 9.33
N PHE A 226 18.55 -15.75 8.85
CA PHE A 226 17.92 -16.91 9.46
C PHE A 226 18.88 -18.10 9.46
N ARG A 227 18.54 -19.14 10.23
CA ARG A 227 19.17 -20.47 10.19
C ARG A 227 18.14 -21.53 10.55
N ASP A 228 18.26 -22.71 9.95
CA ASP A 228 17.35 -23.83 10.22
C ASP A 228 17.75 -24.57 11.48
N LYS A 229 19.05 -24.71 11.75
CA LYS A 229 19.58 -25.35 12.97
C LYS A 229 20.66 -24.50 13.61
N THR A 230 20.81 -24.63 14.91
CA THR A 230 21.71 -23.81 15.73
C THR A 230 23.18 -23.79 15.25
N ASN A 231 23.65 -24.88 14.63
CA ASN A 231 25.03 -25.04 14.17
C ASN A 231 25.19 -24.83 12.66
N GLU A 232 24.17 -24.40 11.94
CA GLU A 232 24.23 -24.12 10.51
C GLU A 232 24.64 -22.66 10.26
N GLU A 233 25.23 -22.42 9.07
CA GLU A 233 25.53 -21.07 8.59
C GLU A 233 24.24 -20.25 8.42
N THR A 234 24.32 -18.97 8.72
CA THR A 234 23.17 -18.07 8.53
C THR A 234 23.04 -17.63 7.08
N GLN A 235 21.83 -17.50 6.62
CA GLN A 235 21.46 -16.95 5.31
C GLN A 235 20.65 -15.68 5.48
N TYR A 236 20.68 -14.79 4.50
CA TYR A 236 19.77 -13.63 4.49
C TYR A 236 18.35 -14.06 4.13
N VAL A 237 17.36 -13.48 4.80
CA VAL A 237 15.96 -13.64 4.39
C VAL A 237 15.70 -12.87 3.10
N HIS A 238 14.67 -13.25 2.36
CA HIS A 238 14.06 -12.39 1.35
C HIS A 238 12.94 -11.56 1.98
N THR A 239 12.79 -10.33 1.55
CA THR A 239 11.69 -9.44 1.95
C THR A 239 10.76 -9.20 0.78
N LEU A 240 9.46 -9.26 1.06
CA LEU A 240 8.42 -8.96 0.09
C LEU A 240 7.49 -7.93 0.69
N ASN A 241 7.13 -6.95 -0.10
CA ASN A 241 6.15 -5.94 0.28
C ASN A 241 5.04 -5.87 -0.77
N GLY A 242 3.85 -5.50 -0.36
CA GLY A 242 2.75 -5.34 -1.30
C GLY A 242 1.59 -4.59 -0.68
N THR A 243 1.12 -3.59 -1.39
CA THR A 243 -0.11 -2.93 -1.03
C THR A 243 -1.26 -3.92 -1.12
N LEU A 244 -2.04 -4.11 -0.05
CA LEU A 244 -3.36 -4.72 -0.17
C LEU A 244 -4.34 -3.67 -0.71
N VAL A 245 -4.38 -2.51 -0.07
CA VAL A 245 -5.27 -1.42 -0.47
C VAL A 245 -4.69 -0.04 -0.12
N ALA A 246 -4.62 0.85 -1.12
CA ALA A 246 -4.44 2.28 -0.93
C ALA A 246 -5.83 2.91 -0.81
N ILE A 247 -6.17 3.42 0.38
CA ILE A 247 -7.55 3.80 0.73
C ILE A 247 -8.10 4.83 -0.23
N GLU A 248 -7.39 5.93 -0.45
CA GLU A 248 -7.85 7.05 -1.28
C GLU A 248 -8.02 6.64 -2.75
N ARG A 249 -7.06 5.89 -3.30
CA ARG A 249 -7.14 5.39 -4.69
C ARG A 249 -8.33 4.43 -4.87
N THR A 250 -8.56 3.55 -3.90
CA THR A 250 -9.69 2.62 -3.91
C THR A 250 -11.01 3.35 -3.75
N MET A 251 -11.07 4.40 -2.92
CA MET A 251 -12.24 5.27 -2.84
C MET A 251 -12.56 5.92 -4.19
N VAL A 252 -11.54 6.42 -4.91
CA VAL A 252 -11.73 6.96 -6.28
C VAL A 252 -12.30 5.89 -7.21
N ALA A 253 -11.73 4.66 -7.18
CA ALA A 253 -12.23 3.56 -7.99
C ALA A 253 -13.70 3.21 -7.67
N ILE A 254 -14.08 3.16 -6.39
CA ILE A 254 -15.47 2.93 -5.96
C ILE A 254 -16.36 4.08 -6.45
N ILE A 255 -15.98 5.34 -6.19
CA ILE A 255 -16.76 6.51 -6.56
C ILE A 255 -17.00 6.56 -8.08
N GLU A 256 -16.00 6.25 -8.88
CA GLU A 256 -16.11 6.33 -10.34
C GLU A 256 -16.88 5.12 -10.94
N ASN A 257 -16.72 3.91 -10.40
CA ASN A 257 -17.33 2.71 -10.97
C ASN A 257 -18.78 2.46 -10.50
N PHE A 258 -19.17 2.95 -9.32
CA PHE A 258 -20.45 2.60 -8.70
C PHE A 258 -21.46 3.76 -8.66
N GLN A 259 -21.31 4.75 -9.55
CA GLN A 259 -22.27 5.85 -9.71
C GLN A 259 -23.63 5.32 -10.18
N THR A 260 -24.68 5.88 -9.63
CA THR A 260 -26.06 5.59 -10.03
C THR A 260 -26.68 6.79 -10.77
N ASN A 261 -27.73 6.55 -11.56
CA ASN A 261 -28.38 7.59 -12.34
C ASN A 261 -29.05 8.68 -11.49
N ASP A 262 -29.36 8.38 -10.23
CA ASP A 262 -29.95 9.31 -9.24
C ASP A 262 -28.90 10.15 -8.49
N GLY A 263 -27.63 10.03 -8.87
CA GLY A 263 -26.54 10.83 -8.32
C GLY A 263 -25.91 10.30 -7.03
N HIS A 264 -26.28 9.07 -6.63
CA HIS A 264 -25.68 8.35 -5.51
C HIS A 264 -24.49 7.48 -5.98
N ILE A 265 -23.78 6.94 -5.00
CA ILE A 265 -22.74 5.93 -5.18
C ILE A 265 -23.20 4.67 -4.45
N LYS A 266 -23.37 3.57 -5.17
CA LYS A 266 -23.65 2.26 -4.59
C LYS A 266 -22.43 1.79 -3.81
N VAL A 267 -22.62 1.36 -2.57
CA VAL A 267 -21.55 0.80 -1.74
C VAL A 267 -21.33 -0.67 -2.11
N PRO A 268 -20.07 -1.11 -2.39
CA PRO A 268 -19.76 -2.52 -2.57
C PRO A 268 -20.35 -3.38 -1.44
N GLU A 269 -20.95 -4.53 -1.78
CA GLU A 269 -21.70 -5.35 -0.84
C GLU A 269 -20.89 -5.73 0.41
N VAL A 270 -19.62 -6.09 0.22
CA VAL A 270 -18.73 -6.47 1.31
C VAL A 270 -18.44 -5.34 2.30
N LEU A 271 -18.65 -4.08 1.91
CA LEU A 271 -18.44 -2.90 2.76
C LEU A 271 -19.71 -2.44 3.48
N GLN A 272 -20.90 -2.88 3.03
CA GLN A 272 -22.19 -2.39 3.57
C GLN A 272 -22.34 -2.67 5.07
N LYS A 273 -21.90 -3.84 5.54
CA LYS A 273 -21.97 -4.18 6.97
C LYS A 273 -21.10 -3.27 7.86
N TYR A 274 -20.02 -2.70 7.31
CA TYR A 274 -19.14 -1.77 8.04
C TYR A 274 -19.62 -0.33 7.94
N LEU A 275 -20.18 0.06 6.80
CA LEU A 275 -20.71 1.40 6.56
C LEU A 275 -22.12 1.61 7.16
N GLY A 276 -22.90 0.54 7.24
CA GLY A 276 -24.32 0.58 7.65
C GLY A 276 -25.27 1.13 6.59
N LYS A 277 -24.84 1.20 5.33
CA LYS A 277 -25.61 1.73 4.19
C LYS A 277 -25.25 1.01 2.90
N ASP A 278 -26.19 0.97 1.96
CA ASP A 278 -26.02 0.46 0.60
C ASP A 278 -25.70 1.56 -0.44
N LYS A 279 -25.91 2.83 -0.06
CA LYS A 279 -25.63 4.02 -0.90
C LYS A 279 -25.07 5.19 -0.09
N ILE A 280 -24.27 6.01 -0.73
CA ILE A 280 -23.78 7.31 -0.23
C ILE A 280 -23.97 8.41 -1.28
#